data_2168c5bae9e54c498ad0a3982e87dbe4
#
_entry.id   2168c5bae9e54c498ad0a3982e87dbe4
#
_cell.length_a   1.000
_cell.length_b   1.000
_cell.length_c   1.000
_cell.angle_alpha   90.00
_cell.angle_beta   90.00
_cell.angle_gamma   90.00
#
_symmetry.space_group_name_H-M   'P 1'
#
loop_
_entity.id
_entity.type
_entity.pdbx_description
1 polymer ?
#
loop_
_entity_poly.entity_id
_entity_poly.type
_entity_poly.pdbx_seq_one_letter_code
_entity_poly.pdbx_strand_id
1 'polypeptide(L)'
;MSPNTNRRHTGFTLMEMMVVLAIIGTLAMVVGPSVFKHVGDANMTTAKSQIEIFAVALDAYRLDTGRYPTTEEGLAALRVRPAGGEQPGWRGPYLRKAVPLDPWHRAYVFQAPGTRNPESYDLYTLGHDGLPGGDGENADFTSWGEAVKP
;
A
#
# COMPACT_ATOMS: atom_id res chain seq x y z
N MET A 1 -23.29 -61.81 22.15
CA MET A 1 -23.95 -61.47 20.86
C MET A 1 -24.03 -59.95 20.75
N SER A 2 -23.07 -59.34 20.02
CA SER A 2 -23.04 -57.88 19.84
C SER A 2 -23.74 -57.52 18.56
N PRO A 3 -24.62 -56.51 18.51
CA PRO A 3 -25.24 -56.07 17.28
C PRO A 3 -24.25 -55.25 16.46
N ASN A 4 -23.96 -55.74 15.27
CA ASN A 4 -23.13 -55.04 14.27
C ASN A 4 -23.96 -53.95 13.64
N THR A 5 -23.80 -52.69 14.09
CA THR A 5 -24.45 -51.52 13.47
C THR A 5 -23.71 -51.14 12.17
N ASN A 6 -24.21 -51.66 11.08
CA ASN A 6 -23.76 -51.34 9.75
C ASN A 6 -24.15 -49.90 9.41
N ARG A 7 -23.22 -48.93 9.63
CA ARG A 7 -23.37 -47.52 9.20
C ARG A 7 -23.36 -47.49 7.68
N ARG A 8 -24.52 -47.27 7.09
CA ARG A 8 -24.65 -47.00 5.66
C ARG A 8 -23.97 -45.66 5.37
N HIS A 9 -22.83 -45.68 4.72
CA HIS A 9 -22.22 -44.49 4.12
C HIS A 9 -23.05 -44.11 2.88
N THR A 10 -23.84 -43.07 3.02
CA THR A 10 -24.53 -42.45 1.88
C THR A 10 -23.49 -41.62 1.13
N GLY A 11 -23.04 -42.10 -0.01
CA GLY A 11 -22.19 -41.33 -0.93
C GLY A 11 -23.04 -40.29 -1.68
N PHE A 12 -22.42 -39.15 -1.99
CA PHE A 12 -23.05 -38.12 -2.83
C PHE A 12 -23.27 -38.62 -4.25
N THR A 13 -24.38 -38.20 -4.84
CA THR A 13 -24.66 -38.52 -6.26
C THR A 13 -23.90 -37.54 -7.17
N LEU A 14 -23.57 -37.99 -8.39
CA LEU A 14 -22.91 -37.13 -9.39
C LEU A 14 -23.77 -35.90 -9.72
N MET A 15 -25.11 -36.08 -9.75
CA MET A 15 -26.04 -34.99 -10.01
C MET A 15 -26.02 -33.93 -8.87
N GLU A 16 -25.95 -34.37 -7.63
CA GLU A 16 -25.85 -33.47 -6.47
C GLU A 16 -24.59 -32.63 -6.50
N MET A 17 -23.44 -33.22 -6.89
CA MET A 17 -22.20 -32.48 -7.09
C MET A 17 -22.30 -31.48 -8.25
N MET A 18 -22.94 -31.83 -9.35
CA MET A 18 -23.14 -30.91 -10.48
C MET A 18 -24.00 -29.70 -10.10
N VAL A 19 -25.05 -29.89 -9.33
CA VAL A 19 -25.94 -28.82 -8.83
C VAL A 19 -25.16 -27.89 -7.88
N VAL A 20 -24.36 -28.44 -6.96
CA VAL A 20 -23.54 -27.67 -6.05
C VAL A 20 -22.51 -26.81 -6.81
N LEU A 21 -21.83 -27.40 -7.80
CA LEU A 21 -20.85 -26.66 -8.62
C LEU A 21 -21.54 -25.57 -9.45
N ALA A 22 -22.73 -25.79 -9.97
CA ALA A 22 -23.49 -24.76 -10.69
C ALA A 22 -23.89 -23.59 -9.78
N ILE A 23 -24.31 -23.87 -8.54
CA ILE A 23 -24.66 -22.84 -7.56
C ILE A 23 -23.41 -22.04 -7.16
N ILE A 24 -22.29 -22.71 -6.83
CA ILE A 24 -21.03 -22.05 -6.47
C ILE A 24 -20.53 -21.19 -7.64
N GLY A 25 -20.60 -21.70 -8.88
CA GLY A 25 -20.19 -20.96 -10.07
C GLY A 25 -21.01 -19.68 -10.29
N THR A 26 -22.34 -19.75 -10.13
CA THR A 26 -23.21 -18.57 -10.23
C THR A 26 -22.94 -17.54 -9.13
N LEU A 27 -22.74 -17.98 -7.90
CA LEU A 27 -22.40 -17.08 -6.79
C LEU A 27 -21.03 -16.42 -7.00
N ALA A 28 -20.03 -17.16 -7.47
CA ALA A 28 -18.70 -16.62 -7.76
C ALA A 28 -18.71 -15.54 -8.84
N MET A 29 -19.56 -15.66 -9.87
CA MET A 29 -19.71 -14.64 -10.92
C MET A 29 -20.29 -13.33 -10.39
N VAL A 30 -21.18 -13.37 -9.40
CA VAL A 30 -21.82 -12.18 -8.83
C VAL A 30 -20.92 -11.50 -7.80
N VAL A 31 -20.25 -12.28 -6.94
CA VAL A 31 -19.46 -11.76 -5.81
C VAL A 31 -18.05 -11.36 -6.25
N GLY A 32 -17.44 -12.08 -7.20
CA GLY A 32 -16.05 -11.88 -7.60
C GLY A 32 -15.71 -10.42 -7.97
N PRO A 33 -16.41 -9.80 -8.93
CA PRO A 33 -16.10 -8.43 -9.35
C PRO A 33 -16.19 -7.38 -8.24
N SER A 34 -17.15 -7.55 -7.33
CA SER A 34 -17.36 -6.66 -6.19
C SER A 34 -16.20 -6.70 -5.20
N VAL A 35 -15.68 -7.90 -4.90
CA VAL A 35 -14.55 -8.06 -3.96
C VAL A 35 -13.29 -7.42 -4.51
N PHE A 36 -12.95 -7.62 -5.79
CA PHE A 36 -11.76 -7.01 -6.41
C PHE A 36 -11.83 -5.49 -6.39
N LYS A 37 -12.99 -4.89 -6.69
CA LYS A 37 -13.17 -3.45 -6.61
C LYS A 37 -12.92 -2.91 -5.20
N HIS A 38 -13.44 -3.55 -4.17
CA HIS A 38 -13.24 -3.11 -2.78
C HIS A 38 -11.77 -3.23 -2.33
N VAL A 39 -11.04 -4.22 -2.82
CA VAL A 39 -9.59 -4.34 -2.55
C VAL A 39 -8.84 -3.17 -3.18
N GLY A 40 -9.16 -2.81 -4.42
CA GLY A 40 -8.56 -1.66 -5.10
C GLY A 40 -8.84 -0.33 -4.40
N ASP A 41 -10.08 -0.08 -4.02
CA ASP A 41 -10.46 1.14 -3.27
C ASP A 41 -9.71 1.22 -1.92
N ALA A 42 -9.52 0.09 -1.24
CA ALA A 42 -8.75 0.02 0.01
C ALA A 42 -7.26 0.30 -0.22
N ASN A 43 -6.66 -0.21 -1.30
CA ASN A 43 -5.27 0.06 -1.66
C ASN A 43 -5.04 1.55 -1.94
N MET A 44 -5.91 2.17 -2.74
CA MET A 44 -5.85 3.61 -3.03
C MET A 44 -5.94 4.45 -1.76
N THR A 45 -6.86 4.12 -0.86
CA THR A 45 -7.02 4.82 0.41
C THR A 45 -5.79 4.65 1.30
N THR A 46 -5.20 3.45 1.31
CA THR A 46 -3.98 3.15 2.06
C THR A 46 -2.80 3.96 1.53
N ALA A 47 -2.60 4.01 0.21
CA ALA A 47 -1.52 4.79 -0.41
C ALA A 47 -1.61 6.28 -0.04
N LYS A 48 -2.80 6.88 -0.15
CA LYS A 48 -3.05 8.27 0.26
C LYS A 48 -2.72 8.49 1.73
N SER A 49 -3.23 7.64 2.61
CA SER A 49 -2.99 7.76 4.05
C SER A 49 -1.51 7.61 4.41
N GLN A 50 -0.77 6.76 3.72
CA GLN A 50 0.67 6.59 3.95
C GLN A 50 1.45 7.83 3.53
N ILE A 51 1.12 8.46 2.39
CA ILE A 51 1.74 9.72 1.95
C ILE A 51 1.51 10.82 2.98
N GLU A 52 0.30 10.95 3.52
CA GLU A 52 -0.01 11.92 4.58
C GLU A 52 0.80 11.66 5.87
N ILE A 53 0.94 10.39 6.26
CA ILE A 53 1.76 10.03 7.43
C ILE A 53 3.23 10.41 7.20
N PHE A 54 3.76 10.18 6.00
CA PHE A 54 5.12 10.59 5.66
C PHE A 54 5.27 12.11 5.65
N ALA A 55 4.28 12.84 5.13
CA ALA A 55 4.28 14.30 5.12
C ALA A 55 4.40 14.86 6.54
N VAL A 56 3.57 14.39 7.46
CA VAL A 56 3.63 14.78 8.89
C VAL A 56 5.00 14.45 9.50
N ALA A 57 5.57 13.28 9.21
CA ALA A 57 6.87 12.87 9.72
C ALA A 57 8.02 13.69 9.12
N LEU A 58 7.94 14.05 7.82
CA LEU A 58 8.90 14.92 7.14
C LEU A 58 8.87 16.35 7.69
N ASP A 59 7.70 16.88 7.98
CA ASP A 59 7.54 18.19 8.60
C ASP A 59 8.11 18.20 10.02
N ALA A 60 7.87 17.16 10.82
CA ALA A 60 8.47 17.00 12.13
C ALA A 60 10.01 16.93 12.06
N TYR A 61 10.55 16.18 11.09
CA TYR A 61 11.98 16.11 10.82
C TYR A 61 12.53 17.51 10.50
N ARG A 62 11.86 18.28 9.61
CA ARG A 62 12.26 19.63 9.25
C ARG A 62 12.22 20.61 10.44
N LEU A 63 11.22 20.51 11.28
CA LEU A 63 11.11 21.34 12.49
C LEU A 63 12.31 21.14 13.44
N ASP A 64 12.77 19.91 13.58
CA ASP A 64 13.88 19.59 14.46
C ASP A 64 15.26 19.89 13.83
N THR A 65 15.42 19.61 12.54
CA THR A 65 16.74 19.67 11.86
C THR A 65 16.94 20.91 10.99
N GLY A 66 15.86 21.68 10.74
CA GLY A 66 15.88 22.87 9.88
C GLY A 66 15.77 22.57 8.37
N ARG A 67 15.79 21.31 7.93
CA ARG A 67 15.70 20.89 6.53
C ARG A 67 14.92 19.58 6.36
N TYR A 68 14.50 19.25 5.16
CA TYR A 68 14.07 17.91 4.82
C TYR A 68 15.27 16.96 4.65
N PRO A 69 15.07 15.63 4.76
CA PRO A 69 16.10 14.67 4.36
C PRO A 69 16.53 14.90 2.91
N THR A 70 17.79 14.60 2.56
CA THR A 70 18.19 14.61 1.15
C THR A 70 17.63 13.38 0.41
N THR A 71 17.69 13.41 -0.92
CA THR A 71 17.26 12.25 -1.73
C THR A 71 18.03 10.99 -1.34
N GLU A 72 19.33 11.10 -1.04
CA GLU A 72 20.19 9.99 -0.63
C GLU A 72 19.84 9.48 0.77
N GLU A 73 19.52 10.38 1.71
CA GLU A 73 19.06 10.02 3.04
C GLU A 73 17.70 9.33 2.99
N GLY A 74 16.86 9.76 2.05
CA GLY A 74 15.56 9.17 1.77
C GLY A 74 14.60 9.15 2.97
N LEU A 75 13.51 8.44 2.84
CA LEU A 75 12.53 8.25 3.93
C LEU A 75 13.10 7.46 5.11
N ALA A 76 14.23 6.75 4.93
CA ALA A 76 14.91 6.03 6.01
C ALA A 76 15.36 6.97 7.13
N ALA A 77 15.69 8.22 6.81
CA ALA A 77 16.06 9.27 7.76
C ALA A 77 14.97 9.57 8.80
N LEU A 78 13.71 9.26 8.48
CA LEU A 78 12.58 9.40 9.41
C LEU A 78 12.61 8.35 10.53
N ARG A 79 13.36 7.28 10.35
CA ARG A 79 13.45 6.17 11.30
C ARG A 79 14.80 6.06 11.97
N VAL A 80 15.86 6.23 11.20
CA VAL A 80 17.24 6.08 11.64
C VAL A 80 17.98 7.38 11.36
N ARG A 81 18.75 7.85 12.34
CA ARG A 81 19.59 9.04 12.14
C ARG A 81 20.55 8.78 10.97
N PRO A 82 20.58 9.65 9.95
CA PRO A 82 21.51 9.51 8.84
C PRO A 82 22.96 9.45 9.32
N ALA A 83 23.73 8.50 8.79
CA ALA A 83 25.17 8.38 9.07
C ALA A 83 25.93 9.30 8.11
N GLY A 84 26.76 10.23 8.61
CA GLY A 84 27.66 10.99 7.75
C GLY A 84 27.50 12.50 7.79
N GLY A 85 26.69 13.04 8.67
CA GLY A 85 26.64 14.47 8.95
C GLY A 85 26.27 14.72 10.41
N GLU A 86 26.82 15.79 11.00
CA GLU A 86 26.22 16.33 12.20
C GLU A 86 24.78 16.73 11.84
N GLN A 87 23.80 15.97 12.32
CA GLN A 87 22.39 16.33 12.29
C GLN A 87 22.04 16.93 13.66
N PRO A 88 22.51 18.16 13.96
CA PRO A 88 22.18 18.82 15.20
C PRO A 88 20.66 19.02 15.18
N GLY A 89 19.97 18.42 16.14
CA GLY A 89 18.54 18.57 16.24
C GLY A 89 17.72 17.32 15.87
N TRP A 90 18.29 16.28 15.25
CA TRP A 90 17.52 15.04 15.00
C TRP A 90 17.07 14.42 16.31
N ARG A 91 15.75 14.33 16.51
CA ARG A 91 15.08 13.83 17.72
C ARG A 91 14.24 12.58 17.47
N GLY A 92 14.31 12.04 16.26
CA GLY A 92 13.52 10.85 15.88
C GLY A 92 13.68 9.65 16.82
N PRO A 93 13.02 8.55 16.54
CA PRO A 93 12.37 8.26 15.25
C PRO A 93 11.02 8.98 15.05
N TYR A 94 10.79 9.52 13.85
CA TYR A 94 9.57 10.19 13.45
C TYR A 94 8.51 9.19 12.95
N LEU A 95 8.94 7.98 12.58
CA LEU A 95 8.07 6.86 12.24
C LEU A 95 8.25 5.75 13.28
N ARG A 96 7.14 5.19 13.76
CA ARG A 96 7.16 4.09 14.74
C ARG A 96 7.70 2.78 14.16
N LYS A 97 7.45 2.52 12.88
CA LYS A 97 7.85 1.30 12.15
C LYS A 97 8.78 1.66 11.00
N ALA A 98 9.41 0.66 10.42
CA ALA A 98 10.15 0.84 9.18
C ALA A 98 9.25 1.44 8.09
N VAL A 99 9.86 2.16 7.14
CA VAL A 99 9.15 2.70 5.97
C VAL A 99 8.49 1.54 5.24
N PRO A 100 7.15 1.50 5.14
CA PRO A 100 6.46 0.44 4.43
C PRO A 100 6.64 0.61 2.92
N LEU A 101 6.42 -0.47 2.19
CA LEU A 101 6.15 -0.41 0.77
C LEU A 101 4.72 0.12 0.54
N ASP A 102 4.46 0.58 -0.67
CA ASP A 102 3.11 0.92 -1.09
C ASP A 102 2.21 -0.34 -1.14
N PRO A 103 0.88 -0.19 -1.28
CA PRO A 103 -0.03 -1.34 -1.33
C PRO A 103 0.23 -2.32 -2.48
N TRP A 104 0.98 -1.92 -3.50
CA TRP A 104 1.37 -2.76 -4.63
C TRP A 104 2.81 -3.29 -4.52
N HIS A 105 3.42 -3.18 -3.32
CA HIS A 105 4.73 -3.74 -2.94
C HIS A 105 5.93 -3.04 -3.60
N ARG A 106 5.80 -1.74 -3.93
CA ARG A 106 6.88 -0.89 -4.42
C ARG A 106 7.33 0.10 -3.36
N ALA A 107 8.56 0.57 -3.47
CA ALA A 107 9.04 1.66 -2.64
C ALA A 107 8.41 2.99 -3.10
N TYR A 108 8.06 3.85 -2.14
CA TYR A 108 7.71 5.23 -2.44
C TYR A 108 8.91 5.96 -3.04
N VAL A 109 8.66 6.79 -4.05
CA VAL A 109 9.69 7.68 -4.60
C VAL A 109 9.74 8.95 -3.78
N PHE A 110 10.93 9.29 -3.31
CA PHE A 110 11.19 10.51 -2.54
C PHE A 110 12.35 11.27 -3.15
N GLN A 111 12.18 12.56 -3.34
CA GLN A 111 13.19 13.46 -3.85
C GLN A 111 13.15 14.79 -3.11
N ALA A 112 14.29 15.24 -2.61
CA ALA A 112 14.43 16.54 -1.98
C ALA A 112 15.81 17.16 -2.33
N PRO A 113 15.83 18.39 -2.89
CA PRO A 113 14.68 19.22 -3.28
C PRO A 113 13.81 18.55 -4.34
N GLY A 114 12.50 18.81 -4.29
CA GLY A 114 11.57 18.27 -5.27
C GLY A 114 11.72 18.94 -6.65
N THR A 115 11.39 18.22 -7.70
CA THR A 115 11.29 18.81 -9.06
C THR A 115 10.01 19.61 -9.21
N ARG A 116 8.91 19.15 -8.59
CA ARG A 116 7.63 19.86 -8.54
C ARG A 116 7.59 20.90 -7.43
N ASN A 117 8.21 20.58 -6.30
CA ASN A 117 8.29 21.44 -5.12
C ASN A 117 9.76 21.77 -4.79
N PRO A 118 10.43 22.71 -5.50
CA PRO A 118 11.85 22.99 -5.32
C PRO A 118 12.24 23.46 -3.90
N GLU A 119 11.32 24.05 -3.15
CA GLU A 119 11.53 24.49 -1.78
C GLU A 119 11.15 23.42 -0.73
N SER A 120 10.72 22.25 -1.18
CA SER A 120 10.23 21.16 -0.34
C SER A 120 10.72 19.82 -0.90
N TYR A 121 9.83 18.87 -1.03
CA TYR A 121 10.09 17.53 -1.56
C TYR A 121 8.99 17.06 -2.49
N ASP A 122 9.32 16.09 -3.32
CA ASP A 122 8.37 15.30 -4.07
C ASP A 122 8.31 13.89 -3.45
N LEU A 123 7.11 13.44 -3.10
CA LEU A 123 6.85 12.10 -2.57
C LEU A 123 5.65 11.51 -3.30
N TYR A 124 5.82 10.31 -3.88
CA TYR A 124 4.75 9.69 -4.65
C TYR A 124 4.91 8.17 -4.80
N THR A 125 3.85 7.53 -5.26
CA THR A 125 3.84 6.17 -5.83
C THR A 125 3.07 6.19 -7.15
N LEU A 126 3.48 5.30 -8.08
CA LEU A 126 2.91 5.20 -9.43
C LEU A 126 1.75 4.19 -9.51
N GLY A 127 1.03 3.98 -8.41
CA GLY A 127 -0.14 3.10 -8.41
C GLY A 127 0.16 1.64 -8.75
N HIS A 128 -0.85 0.92 -9.19
CA HIS A 128 -0.76 -0.51 -9.45
C HIS A 128 0.11 -0.88 -10.65
N ASP A 129 0.07 -0.13 -11.75
CA ASP A 129 0.85 -0.43 -12.97
C ASP A 129 2.30 0.06 -12.93
N GLY A 130 2.62 1.00 -12.02
CA GLY A 130 3.97 1.56 -11.89
C GLY A 130 4.37 2.48 -13.05
N LEU A 131 3.40 3.02 -13.77
CA LEU A 131 3.61 3.97 -14.87
C LEU A 131 3.04 5.34 -14.49
N PRO A 132 3.65 6.44 -14.96
CA PRO A 132 3.11 7.77 -14.72
C PRO A 132 1.71 7.96 -15.30
N GLY A 133 0.80 8.52 -14.51
CA GLY A 133 -0.58 8.81 -14.94
C GLY A 133 -1.57 7.76 -14.47
N GLY A 134 -2.46 7.32 -15.37
CA GLY A 134 -3.47 6.30 -15.09
C GLY A 134 -4.69 6.78 -14.31
N ASP A 135 -5.66 5.86 -14.15
CA ASP A 135 -6.92 6.08 -13.44
C ASP A 135 -7.18 4.96 -12.42
N GLY A 136 -7.97 5.25 -11.40
CA GLY A 136 -8.33 4.27 -10.37
C GLY A 136 -7.11 3.74 -9.64
N GLU A 137 -6.91 2.41 -9.62
CA GLU A 137 -5.74 1.78 -8.99
C GLU A 137 -4.42 2.09 -9.70
N ASN A 138 -4.46 2.42 -10.98
CA ASN A 138 -3.28 2.80 -11.76
C ASN A 138 -2.94 4.29 -11.62
N ALA A 139 -3.77 5.06 -10.92
CA ALA A 139 -3.49 6.48 -10.69
C ALA A 139 -2.27 6.67 -9.78
N ASP A 140 -1.52 7.72 -10.07
CA ASP A 140 -0.44 8.17 -9.18
C ASP A 140 -1.01 8.79 -7.91
N PHE A 141 -0.36 8.51 -6.79
CA PHE A 141 -0.64 9.15 -5.50
C PHE A 141 0.57 9.98 -5.10
N THR A 142 0.39 11.29 -5.00
CA THR A 142 1.47 12.26 -4.85
C THR A 142 1.24 13.18 -3.66
N SER A 143 2.31 13.72 -3.08
CA SER A 143 2.23 14.71 -2.01
C SER A 143 1.72 16.08 -2.47
N TRP A 144 1.62 16.33 -3.77
CA TRP A 144 1.12 17.58 -4.35
C TRP A 144 -0.25 17.48 -5.01
N GLY A 145 -0.89 16.30 -5.00
CA GLY A 145 -2.28 16.09 -5.42
C GLY A 145 -2.53 15.97 -6.93
N GLU A 146 -1.53 16.13 -7.79
CA GLU A 146 -1.62 15.93 -9.24
C GLU A 146 -0.87 14.68 -9.68
N ALA A 147 -1.28 14.06 -10.81
CA ALA A 147 -0.56 12.92 -11.37
C ALA A 147 0.88 13.28 -11.78
N VAL A 148 1.76 12.30 -11.73
CA VAL A 148 3.13 12.42 -12.25
C VAL A 148 3.05 12.59 -13.76
N LYS A 149 3.63 13.64 -14.30
CA LYS A 149 3.71 13.82 -15.76
C LYS A 149 4.89 13.03 -16.30
N PRO A 150 4.73 12.32 -17.42
CA PRO A 150 5.81 11.57 -18.05
C PRO A 150 6.96 12.47 -18.53
#